data_c11c13409d5a71e0f868ea8dc39fff96
#
_entry.id   c11c13409d5a71e0f868ea8dc39fff96
#
_cell.length_a   1.000
_cell.length_b   1.000
_cell.length_c   1.000
_cell.angle_alpha   90.00
_cell.angle_beta   90.00
_cell.angle_gamma   90.00
#
_symmetry.space_group_name_H-M   'P 1'
#
loop_
_entity.id
_entity.type
_entity.pdbx_description
1 polymer ?
#
loop_
_entity_poly.entity_id
_entity_poly.type
_entity_poly.pdbx_seq_one_letter_code
_entity_poly.pdbx_strand_id
1 'polypeptide(L)'
;MVEFGEQLRRAREEKGMTQQSLAEQLYVTRQAVSRWECGDRYPDLLTTKKISQILEVSLDDLLSGKEMEKVVERNPVIEKKSVNNIMIALYAFVVISFFITIVDLSLIHI
;
A
#
# COMPACT_ATOMS: atom_id res chain seq x y z
N MET A 1 4.29 12.71 16.72
CA MET A 1 4.15 11.89 15.50
C MET A 1 2.84 12.21 14.84
N VAL A 2 2.85 12.62 13.58
CA VAL A 2 1.62 13.03 12.90
C VAL A 2 0.92 11.78 12.36
N GLU A 3 -0.25 11.50 12.87
CA GLU A 3 -1.03 10.34 12.51
C GLU A 3 -1.84 10.58 11.23
N PHE A 4 -2.31 9.49 10.62
CA PHE A 4 -3.13 9.54 9.41
C PHE A 4 -4.33 10.49 9.56
N GLY A 5 -5.04 10.41 10.70
CA GLY A 5 -6.20 11.26 10.94
C GLY A 5 -5.90 12.75 10.89
N GLU A 6 -4.77 13.16 11.48
CA GLU A 6 -4.34 14.56 11.43
C GLU A 6 -3.92 14.99 10.02
N GLN A 7 -3.20 14.13 9.31
CA GLN A 7 -2.80 14.40 7.93
C GLN A 7 -4.03 14.54 7.03
N LEU A 8 -5.01 13.66 7.21
CA LEU A 8 -6.27 13.71 6.47
C LEU A 8 -7.01 15.03 6.73
N ARG A 9 -7.16 15.39 8.00
CA ARG A 9 -7.84 16.63 8.37
C ARG A 9 -7.13 17.84 7.80
N ARG A 10 -5.81 17.90 7.92
CA ARG A 10 -5.00 19.01 7.41
C ARG A 10 -5.15 19.14 5.89
N ALA A 11 -5.04 18.05 5.15
CA ALA A 11 -5.18 18.06 3.70
C ALA A 11 -6.59 18.48 3.28
N ARG A 12 -7.62 18.02 4.00
CA ARG A 12 -9.00 18.40 3.77
C ARG A 12 -9.20 19.91 3.99
N GLU A 13 -8.70 20.44 5.10
CA GLU A 13 -8.81 21.86 5.43
C GLU A 13 -8.06 22.75 4.44
N GLU A 14 -6.90 22.31 3.97
CA GLU A 14 -6.13 23.03 2.95
C GLU A 14 -6.89 23.13 1.61
N LYS A 15 -7.72 22.13 1.31
CA LYS A 15 -8.62 22.16 0.14
C LYS A 15 -9.91 22.93 0.38
N GLY A 16 -10.13 23.43 1.59
CA GLY A 16 -11.35 24.14 1.94
C GLY A 16 -12.58 23.24 1.99
N MET A 17 -12.41 21.96 2.20
CA MET A 17 -13.51 20.97 2.24
C MET A 17 -13.97 20.72 3.67
N THR A 18 -15.28 20.51 3.84
CA THR A 18 -15.83 20.02 5.10
C THR A 18 -15.78 18.50 5.16
N GLN A 19 -15.96 17.93 6.36
CA GLN A 19 -16.07 16.48 6.48
C GLN A 19 -17.24 15.94 5.66
N GLN A 20 -18.36 16.65 5.65
CA GLN A 20 -19.53 16.26 4.85
C GLN A 20 -19.23 16.27 3.35
N SER A 21 -18.56 17.31 2.87
CA SER A 21 -18.19 17.41 1.45
C SER A 21 -17.28 16.26 1.02
N LEU A 22 -16.28 15.94 1.83
CA LEU A 22 -15.39 14.82 1.54
C LEU A 22 -16.14 13.48 1.56
N ALA A 23 -17.02 13.29 2.57
CA ALA A 23 -17.83 12.08 2.68
C ALA A 23 -18.71 11.88 1.44
N GLU A 24 -19.32 12.93 0.94
CA GLU A 24 -20.16 12.88 -0.27
C GLU A 24 -19.34 12.44 -1.49
N GLN A 25 -18.16 12.97 -1.66
CA GLN A 25 -17.29 12.60 -2.78
C GLN A 25 -16.78 11.16 -2.69
N LEU A 26 -16.65 10.62 -1.49
CA LEU A 26 -16.21 9.24 -1.25
C LEU A 26 -17.36 8.25 -1.17
N TYR A 27 -18.61 8.70 -1.23
CA TYR A 27 -19.81 7.87 -1.04
C TYR A 27 -19.81 7.16 0.31
N VAL A 28 -19.37 7.85 1.35
CA VAL A 28 -19.38 7.36 2.74
C VAL A 28 -20.12 8.33 3.63
N THR A 29 -20.34 7.95 4.90
CA THR A 29 -20.99 8.84 5.86
C THR A 29 -19.99 9.85 6.43
N ARG A 30 -20.50 11.01 6.87
CA ARG A 30 -19.67 11.99 7.59
C ARG A 30 -19.03 11.36 8.83
N GLN A 31 -19.76 10.47 9.51
CA GLN A 31 -19.24 9.77 10.69
C GLN A 31 -18.01 8.93 10.36
N ALA A 32 -17.99 8.30 9.19
CA ALA A 32 -16.81 7.54 8.75
C ALA A 32 -15.58 8.44 8.63
N VAL A 33 -15.73 9.60 7.97
CA VAL A 33 -14.64 10.58 7.84
C VAL A 33 -14.19 11.07 9.21
N SER A 34 -15.13 11.38 10.09
CA SER A 34 -14.84 11.82 11.45
C SER A 34 -14.03 10.78 12.23
N ARG A 35 -14.38 9.51 12.13
CA ARG A 35 -13.66 8.42 12.80
C ARG A 35 -12.25 8.24 12.26
N TRP A 36 -12.05 8.40 10.95
CA TRP A 36 -10.72 8.38 10.35
C TRP A 36 -9.86 9.52 10.88
N GLU A 37 -10.42 10.72 10.98
CA GLU A 37 -9.69 11.89 11.47
C GLU A 37 -9.38 11.79 12.96
N CYS A 38 -10.22 11.12 13.74
CA CYS A 38 -9.97 10.86 15.16
C CYS A 38 -9.01 9.70 15.42
N GLY A 39 -8.69 8.91 14.42
CA GLY A 39 -7.81 7.76 14.56
C GLY A 39 -8.49 6.48 15.05
N ASP A 40 -9.82 6.47 15.17
CA ASP A 40 -10.58 5.30 15.61
C ASP A 40 -10.63 4.20 14.56
N ARG A 41 -10.59 4.56 13.29
CA ARG A 41 -10.64 3.63 12.17
C ARG A 41 -9.78 4.12 11.03
N TYR A 42 -9.41 3.20 10.14
CA TYR A 42 -8.70 3.50 8.90
C TYR A 42 -9.58 3.11 7.72
N PRO A 43 -9.58 3.91 6.64
CA PRO A 43 -10.24 3.51 5.40
C PRO A 43 -9.47 2.34 4.76
N ASP A 44 -10.13 1.61 3.86
CA ASP A 44 -9.45 0.58 3.08
C ASP A 44 -8.49 1.22 2.06
N LEU A 45 -7.67 0.39 1.40
CA LEU A 45 -6.67 0.88 0.47
C LEU A 45 -7.29 1.62 -0.72
N LEU A 46 -8.39 1.11 -1.26
CA LEU A 46 -9.07 1.75 -2.38
C LEU A 46 -9.63 3.12 -2.01
N THR A 47 -10.26 3.23 -0.84
CA THR A 47 -10.77 4.50 -0.32
C THR A 47 -9.63 5.48 -0.04
N THR A 48 -8.52 5.00 0.53
CA THR A 48 -7.33 5.82 0.78
C THR A 48 -6.77 6.38 -0.53
N LYS A 49 -6.74 5.58 -1.57
CA LYS A 49 -6.32 6.01 -2.91
C LYS A 49 -7.24 7.10 -3.46
N LYS A 50 -8.55 6.96 -3.30
CA LYS A 50 -9.52 7.99 -3.70
C LYS A 50 -9.32 9.29 -2.93
N ILE A 51 -9.07 9.20 -1.62
CA ILE A 51 -8.76 10.36 -0.78
C ILE A 51 -7.53 11.09 -1.31
N SER A 52 -6.47 10.34 -1.61
CA SER A 52 -5.25 10.88 -2.20
C SER A 52 -5.52 11.65 -3.49
N GLN A 53 -6.36 11.13 -4.36
CA GLN A 53 -6.72 11.77 -5.61
C GLN A 53 -7.58 13.02 -5.42
N ILE A 54 -8.56 12.96 -4.53
CA ILE A 54 -9.48 14.09 -4.27
C ILE A 54 -8.75 15.24 -3.60
N LEU A 55 -7.90 14.95 -2.63
CA LEU A 55 -7.17 15.96 -1.88
C LEU A 55 -5.85 16.35 -2.54
N GLU A 56 -5.47 15.69 -3.64
CA GLU A 56 -4.24 15.94 -4.39
C GLU A 56 -2.98 15.87 -3.51
N VAL A 57 -2.95 14.86 -2.65
CA VAL A 57 -1.78 14.56 -1.80
C VAL A 57 -1.32 13.14 -2.08
N SER A 58 -0.03 12.87 -1.88
CA SER A 58 0.50 11.53 -2.08
C SER A 58 0.06 10.61 -0.94
N LEU A 59 0.02 9.29 -1.21
CA LEU A 59 -0.24 8.30 -0.16
C LEU A 59 0.83 8.35 0.92
N ASP A 60 2.08 8.61 0.55
CA ASP A 60 3.18 8.74 1.49
C ASP A 60 2.99 9.92 2.45
N ASP A 61 2.41 11.02 1.96
CA ASP A 61 2.10 12.19 2.78
C ASP A 61 0.94 11.93 3.74
N LEU A 62 0.00 11.07 3.37
CA LEU A 62 -1.13 10.69 4.20
C LEU A 62 -0.77 9.64 5.25
N LEU A 63 0.12 8.72 4.91
CA LEU A 63 0.40 7.54 5.71
C LEU A 63 1.83 7.54 6.24
N SER A 64 1.99 7.30 7.54
CA SER A 64 3.29 6.91 8.09
C SER A 64 3.57 5.44 7.74
N GLY A 65 4.83 4.99 7.85
CA GLY A 65 5.19 3.62 7.56
C GLY A 65 4.37 2.58 8.31
N LYS A 66 4.10 2.80 9.59
CA LYS A 66 3.30 1.89 10.42
C LYS A 66 1.84 1.87 10.01
N GLU A 67 1.29 3.02 9.65
CA GLU A 67 -0.11 3.13 9.21
C GLU A 67 -0.29 2.52 7.82
N MET A 68 0.70 2.65 6.95
CA MET A 68 0.70 2.01 5.65
C MET A 68 0.63 0.49 5.79
N GLU A 69 1.36 -0.11 6.73
CA GLU A 69 1.28 -1.54 7.02
C GLU A 69 -0.13 -1.96 7.43
N LYS A 70 -0.80 -1.19 8.29
CA LYS A 70 -2.17 -1.50 8.71
C LYS A 70 -3.17 -1.46 7.57
N VAL A 71 -3.02 -0.53 6.63
CA VAL A 71 -3.88 -0.45 5.45
C VAL A 71 -3.57 -1.60 4.49
N VAL A 72 -2.31 -1.92 4.32
CA VAL A 72 -1.81 -2.98 3.44
C VAL A 72 -2.23 -4.36 3.91
N GLU A 73 -2.18 -4.65 5.22
CA GLU A 73 -2.57 -5.94 5.80
C GLU A 73 -4.00 -6.35 5.48
N ARG A 74 -4.87 -5.41 5.16
CA ARG A 74 -6.27 -5.68 4.81
C ARG A 74 -6.45 -6.06 3.34
N ASN A 75 -5.38 -6.04 2.53
CA ASN A 75 -5.45 -6.31 1.10
C ASN A 75 -4.71 -7.58 0.72
N PRO A 76 -5.42 -8.70 0.44
CA PRO A 76 -4.79 -9.96 0.07
C PRO A 76 -4.00 -9.88 -1.25
N VAL A 77 -4.22 -8.87 -2.08
CA VAL A 77 -3.49 -8.66 -3.35
C VAL A 77 -1.98 -8.45 -3.11
N ILE A 78 -1.61 -7.88 -1.97
CA ILE A 78 -0.21 -7.61 -1.64
C ILE A 78 0.52 -8.88 -1.21
N GLU A 79 -0.19 -9.84 -0.61
CA GLU A 79 0.36 -11.16 -0.31
C GLU A 79 0.75 -11.91 -1.58
N LYS A 80 -0.02 -11.78 -2.66
CA LYS A 80 0.34 -12.36 -3.96
C LYS A 80 1.65 -11.82 -4.50
N LYS A 81 1.95 -10.55 -4.29
CA LYS A 81 3.20 -9.94 -4.71
C LYS A 81 4.40 -10.53 -3.96
N SER A 82 4.25 -10.81 -2.68
CA SER A 82 5.27 -11.50 -1.87
C SER A 82 5.51 -12.92 -2.38
N VAL A 83 4.46 -13.66 -2.71
CA VAL A 83 4.54 -15.02 -3.26
C VAL A 83 5.28 -15.01 -4.61
N ASN A 84 5.02 -14.03 -5.46
CA ASN A 84 5.73 -13.90 -6.74
C ASN A 84 7.23 -13.71 -6.56
N ASN A 85 7.66 -12.94 -5.56
CA ASN A 85 9.08 -12.76 -5.26
C ASN A 85 9.75 -14.07 -4.84
N ILE A 86 9.06 -14.92 -4.07
CA ILE A 86 9.55 -16.24 -3.68
C ILE A 86 9.68 -17.14 -4.91
N MET A 87 8.71 -17.13 -5.81
CA MET A 87 8.75 -17.92 -7.05
C MET A 87 9.90 -17.49 -7.96
N ILE A 88 10.16 -16.20 -8.09
CA ILE A 88 11.28 -15.66 -8.86
C ILE A 88 12.63 -16.13 -8.27
N ALA A 89 12.76 -16.12 -6.95
CA ALA A 89 13.96 -16.58 -6.25
C ALA A 89 14.20 -18.06 -6.48
N LEU A 90 13.16 -18.89 -6.41
CA LEU A 90 13.25 -20.33 -6.68
C LEU A 90 13.62 -20.61 -8.13
N TYR A 91 13.04 -19.89 -9.08
CA TYR A 91 13.36 -20.01 -10.49
C TYR A 91 14.83 -19.66 -10.77
N ALA A 92 15.33 -18.57 -10.20
CA ALA A 92 16.72 -18.17 -10.33
C ALA A 92 17.67 -19.25 -9.79
N PHE A 93 17.31 -19.87 -8.66
CA PHE A 93 18.10 -20.96 -8.09
C PHE A 93 18.19 -22.15 -9.02
N VAL A 94 17.09 -22.57 -9.64
CA VAL A 94 17.05 -23.66 -10.59
C VAL A 94 17.90 -23.37 -11.82
N VAL A 95 17.83 -22.17 -12.36
CA VAL A 95 18.61 -21.74 -13.53
C VAL A 95 20.11 -21.78 -13.23
N ILE A 96 20.53 -21.29 -12.07
CA ILE A 96 21.92 -21.31 -11.64
C ILE A 96 22.43 -22.76 -11.49
N SER A 97 21.63 -23.62 -10.86
CA SER A 97 21.96 -25.03 -10.69
C SER A 97 22.15 -25.74 -12.03
N PHE A 98 21.27 -25.48 -12.99
CA PHE A 98 21.35 -26.04 -14.33
C PHE A 98 22.63 -25.56 -15.06
N PHE A 99 22.95 -24.29 -14.93
CA PHE A 99 24.17 -23.71 -15.54
C PHE A 99 25.45 -24.36 -14.99
N ILE A 100 25.51 -24.57 -13.67
CA ILE A 100 26.64 -25.23 -13.01
C ILE A 100 26.79 -26.66 -13.54
N THR A 101 25.69 -27.39 -13.71
CA THR A 101 25.71 -28.74 -14.25
C THR A 101 26.28 -28.78 -15.68
N ILE A 102 25.89 -27.84 -16.53
CA ILE A 102 26.43 -27.75 -17.92
C ILE A 102 27.91 -27.47 -17.91
N VAL A 103 28.39 -26.56 -17.06
CA VAL A 103 29.80 -26.20 -16.94
C VAL A 103 30.64 -27.44 -16.50
N ASP A 104 30.14 -28.19 -15.51
CA ASP A 104 30.80 -29.42 -15.06
C ASP A 104 30.90 -30.47 -16.17
N LEU A 105 29.82 -30.67 -16.94
CA LEU A 105 29.83 -31.57 -18.08
C LEU A 105 30.82 -31.12 -19.15
N SER A 106 30.94 -29.83 -19.41
CA SER A 106 31.90 -29.27 -20.36
C SER A 106 33.33 -29.52 -19.91
N LEU A 107 33.61 -29.45 -18.60
CA LEU A 107 34.94 -29.72 -18.04
C LEU A 107 35.31 -31.20 -18.12
N ILE A 108 34.35 -32.11 -18.00
CA ILE A 108 34.59 -33.56 -18.08
C ILE A 108 34.95 -33.99 -19.51
N HIS A 109 34.45 -33.31 -20.53
CA HIS A 109 34.74 -33.62 -21.93
C HIS A 109 36.05 -33.04 -22.46
N ILE A 110 36.73 -32.27 -21.67
CA ILE A 110 38.09 -31.76 -22.00
C ILE A 110 39.14 -32.68 -21.41
#